data_ebecea838cfaff8e9d286003a5e114c8
#
_entry.id   ebecea838cfaff8e9d286003a5e114c8
#
_cell.length_a   1.000
_cell.length_b   1.000
_cell.length_c   1.000
_cell.angle_alpha   90.00
_cell.angle_beta   90.00
_cell.angle_gamma   90.00
#
_symmetry.space_group_name_H-M   'P 1'
#
loop_
_entity.id
_entity.type
_entity.pdbx_description
1 polymer ?
#
loop_
_entity_poly.entity_id
_entity_poly.type
_entity_poly.pdbx_seq_one_letter_code
_entity_poly.pdbx_strand_id
1 'polypeptide(L)'
;MAKRVPPDQDGVRIAELDEMSYRRLLWDHRPLTDFWRVGRGYAKKLEAAGLFTMGDIARCSLGKPGEFYCEDLLYRMFGINAELLIDHAWGWEPCTIADIKAYRPEEKSVGAGQVLQSAYDFQKTRNVVREMADALALELVEKRLVTDQVVLTVGYDRENLTDPGRRKAYRGEITMDRYGRQIPKAAHGTEHLRRPTSSSDQIVEAFTSLFDRIMDPSLLTRRMYLSASHVKDEREAGKEEAYCQLSLFDDFGLEEETSREETEKRERERRMQEAMLTIRQKFGKNAIVKGMNLQEGPRA
;
A
#
# COMPACT_ATOMS: atom_id res chain seq x y z
N MET A 1 8.08 -8.02 -25.10
CA MET A 1 7.91 -8.71 -26.41
C MET A 1 6.64 -8.27 -27.11
N ALA A 2 5.45 -8.38 -26.53
CA ALA A 2 4.17 -8.07 -27.24
C ALA A 2 4.17 -6.69 -27.93
N LYS A 3 4.76 -5.64 -27.32
CA LYS A 3 4.87 -4.32 -27.95
C LYS A 3 5.66 -4.29 -29.28
N ARG A 4 6.50 -5.29 -29.54
CA ARG A 4 7.31 -5.41 -30.78
C ARG A 4 6.60 -6.23 -31.86
N VAL A 5 5.49 -6.90 -31.51
CA VAL A 5 4.66 -7.66 -32.46
C VAL A 5 3.63 -6.72 -33.07
N PRO A 6 3.38 -6.75 -34.39
CA PRO A 6 2.30 -5.98 -34.98
C PRO A 6 0.95 -6.40 -34.41
N PRO A 7 0.00 -5.48 -34.25
CA PRO A 7 -1.32 -5.83 -33.77
C PRO A 7 -2.08 -6.66 -34.82
N ASP A 8 -2.97 -7.50 -34.35
CA ASP A 8 -3.95 -8.18 -35.21
C ASP A 8 -5.06 -7.22 -35.71
N GLN A 9 -6.08 -7.77 -36.37
CA GLN A 9 -7.19 -6.97 -36.91
C GLN A 9 -8.01 -6.24 -35.84
N ASP A 10 -8.02 -6.76 -34.60
CA ASP A 10 -8.71 -6.19 -33.43
C ASP A 10 -7.79 -5.25 -32.63
N GLY A 11 -6.57 -5.01 -33.06
CA GLY A 11 -5.59 -4.18 -32.38
C GLY A 11 -4.85 -4.89 -31.23
N VAL A 12 -5.04 -6.19 -31.08
CA VAL A 12 -4.44 -7.01 -30.03
C VAL A 12 -3.03 -7.45 -30.46
N ARG A 13 -2.09 -7.42 -29.50
CA ARG A 13 -0.71 -7.87 -29.73
C ARG A 13 -0.44 -9.10 -28.85
N ILE A 14 -0.19 -10.23 -29.50
CA ILE A 14 0.09 -11.50 -28.82
C ILE A 14 1.53 -11.90 -29.12
N ALA A 15 2.26 -12.31 -28.07
CA ALA A 15 3.58 -12.89 -28.19
C ALA A 15 3.63 -14.16 -27.36
N GLU A 16 4.01 -15.26 -27.98
CA GLU A 16 4.27 -16.54 -27.31
C GLU A 16 5.78 -16.69 -27.10
N LEU A 17 6.15 -17.16 -25.93
CA LEU A 17 7.54 -17.44 -25.55
C LEU A 17 7.57 -18.79 -24.84
N ASP A 18 8.35 -19.71 -25.38
CA ASP A 18 8.85 -20.87 -24.67
C ASP A 18 10.24 -20.56 -24.06
N GLU A 19 10.78 -21.46 -23.27
CA GLU A 19 12.10 -21.27 -22.63
C GLU A 19 13.21 -20.99 -23.65
N MET A 20 13.22 -21.66 -24.79
CA MET A 20 14.28 -21.52 -25.78
C MET A 20 14.16 -20.19 -26.54
N SER A 21 12.98 -19.78 -26.93
CA SER A 21 12.73 -18.48 -27.55
C SER A 21 12.96 -17.33 -26.57
N TYR A 22 12.61 -17.51 -25.29
CA TYR A 22 12.94 -16.55 -24.24
C TYR A 22 14.44 -16.35 -24.13
N ARG A 23 15.25 -17.42 -24.01
CA ARG A 23 16.71 -17.35 -23.92
C ARG A 23 17.31 -16.67 -25.14
N ARG A 24 16.88 -17.06 -26.34
CA ARG A 24 17.36 -16.49 -27.59
C ARG A 24 17.03 -15.00 -27.76
N LEU A 25 15.88 -14.55 -27.32
CA LEU A 25 15.37 -13.21 -27.60
C LEU A 25 15.55 -12.22 -26.46
N LEU A 26 15.64 -12.69 -25.21
CA LEU A 26 15.57 -11.85 -24.03
C LEU A 26 16.75 -11.98 -23.09
N TRP A 27 17.62 -12.99 -23.21
CA TRP A 27 18.76 -13.13 -22.30
C TRP A 27 19.69 -11.92 -22.28
N ASP A 28 19.88 -11.24 -23.42
CA ASP A 28 20.75 -10.05 -23.53
C ASP A 28 19.96 -8.73 -23.38
N HIS A 29 18.64 -8.80 -23.08
CA HIS A 29 17.81 -7.62 -22.95
C HIS A 29 18.20 -6.79 -21.74
N ARG A 30 18.21 -5.46 -21.90
CA ARG A 30 18.39 -4.45 -20.85
C ARG A 30 17.31 -3.38 -20.99
N PRO A 31 16.89 -2.75 -19.89
CA PRO A 31 17.34 -2.92 -18.50
C PRO A 31 16.66 -4.13 -17.82
N LEU A 32 17.28 -4.64 -16.75
CA LEU A 32 16.70 -5.72 -15.92
C LEU A 32 15.32 -5.38 -15.35
N THR A 33 15.03 -4.11 -15.11
CA THR A 33 13.74 -3.63 -14.61
C THR A 33 12.57 -3.82 -15.56
N ASP A 34 12.79 -4.24 -16.79
CA ASP A 34 11.72 -4.60 -17.73
C ASP A 34 11.15 -6.00 -17.47
N PHE A 35 11.83 -6.80 -16.65
CA PHE A 35 11.40 -8.14 -16.28
C PHE A 35 10.52 -8.14 -15.04
N TRP A 36 9.56 -9.06 -15.01
CA TRP A 36 8.67 -9.27 -13.88
C TRP A 36 9.46 -9.52 -12.59
N ARG A 37 9.03 -8.90 -11.49
CA ARG A 37 9.65 -8.94 -10.15
C ARG A 37 11.07 -8.38 -10.03
N VAL A 38 11.67 -7.87 -11.08
CA VAL A 38 12.94 -7.15 -11.00
C VAL A 38 12.72 -5.66 -10.88
N GLY A 39 12.56 -5.18 -9.64
CA GLY A 39 12.48 -3.75 -9.35
C GLY A 39 13.86 -3.08 -9.28
N ARG A 40 13.89 -1.75 -9.13
CA ARG A 40 15.14 -0.97 -9.05
C ARG A 40 16.10 -1.45 -7.96
N GLY A 41 15.59 -1.93 -6.81
CA GLY A 41 16.42 -2.46 -5.73
C GLY A 41 17.15 -3.74 -6.13
N TYR A 42 16.48 -4.65 -6.82
CA TYR A 42 17.06 -5.87 -7.36
C TYR A 42 18.08 -5.56 -8.43
N ALA A 43 17.71 -4.74 -9.45
CA ALA A 43 18.60 -4.34 -10.51
C ALA A 43 19.89 -3.71 -9.96
N LYS A 44 19.78 -2.77 -9.01
CA LYS A 44 20.96 -2.13 -8.39
C LYS A 44 21.91 -3.13 -7.72
N LYS A 45 21.38 -4.13 -7.01
CA LYS A 45 22.19 -5.17 -6.35
C LYS A 45 22.87 -6.07 -7.38
N LEU A 46 22.13 -6.48 -8.42
CA LEU A 46 22.65 -7.33 -9.51
C LEU A 46 23.73 -6.61 -10.30
N GLU A 47 23.49 -5.36 -10.72
CA GLU A 47 24.44 -4.53 -11.45
C GLU A 47 25.71 -4.27 -10.63
N ALA A 48 25.60 -4.05 -9.32
CA ALA A 48 26.76 -3.92 -8.44
C ALA A 48 27.61 -5.21 -8.36
N ALA A 49 26.99 -6.36 -8.58
CA ALA A 49 27.68 -7.66 -8.68
C ALA A 49 28.14 -8.00 -10.11
N GLY A 50 27.95 -7.10 -11.09
CA GLY A 50 28.33 -7.33 -12.49
C GLY A 50 27.33 -8.17 -13.30
N LEU A 51 26.12 -8.37 -12.80
CA LEU A 51 25.04 -9.10 -13.48
C LEU A 51 24.05 -8.09 -14.08
N PHE A 52 24.07 -7.95 -15.40
CA PHE A 52 23.33 -6.90 -16.13
C PHE A 52 22.13 -7.41 -16.92
N THR A 53 22.06 -8.73 -17.13
CA THR A 53 21.07 -9.38 -17.99
C THR A 53 20.51 -10.64 -17.32
N MET A 54 19.34 -11.12 -17.78
CA MET A 54 18.82 -12.41 -17.34
C MET A 54 19.75 -13.57 -17.69
N GLY A 55 20.43 -13.49 -18.84
CA GLY A 55 21.46 -14.46 -19.22
C GLY A 55 22.65 -14.48 -18.26
N ASP A 56 23.06 -13.34 -17.69
CA ASP A 56 24.13 -13.31 -16.68
C ASP A 56 23.67 -13.99 -15.38
N ILE A 57 22.42 -13.78 -14.96
CA ILE A 57 21.83 -14.40 -13.78
C ILE A 57 21.74 -15.93 -13.97
N ALA A 58 21.23 -16.37 -15.13
CA ALA A 58 21.13 -17.78 -15.45
C ALA A 58 22.52 -18.46 -15.47
N ARG A 59 23.52 -17.83 -16.08
CA ARG A 59 24.90 -18.37 -16.07
C ARG A 59 25.52 -18.37 -14.69
N CYS A 60 25.24 -17.34 -13.87
CA CYS A 60 25.69 -17.28 -12.47
C CYS A 60 25.18 -18.49 -11.68
N SER A 61 23.93 -18.91 -11.87
CA SER A 61 23.36 -20.06 -11.15
C SER A 61 24.04 -21.42 -11.46
N LEU A 62 24.82 -21.49 -12.55
CA LEU A 62 25.57 -22.71 -12.94
C LEU A 62 26.98 -22.79 -12.35
N GLY A 63 27.44 -21.73 -11.68
CA GLY A 63 28.77 -21.72 -11.06
C GLY A 63 28.93 -22.77 -9.97
N LYS A 64 30.14 -23.27 -9.81
CA LYS A 64 30.44 -24.27 -8.78
C LYS A 64 30.38 -23.67 -7.39
N PRO A 65 30.01 -24.46 -6.36
CA PRO A 65 30.10 -24.01 -4.98
C PRO A 65 31.50 -23.49 -4.64
N GLY A 66 31.57 -22.27 -4.06
CA GLY A 66 32.83 -21.58 -3.74
C GLY A 66 33.37 -20.65 -4.82
N GLU A 67 32.84 -20.65 -6.02
CA GLU A 67 33.10 -19.62 -7.03
C GLU A 67 32.38 -18.34 -6.68
N PHE A 68 32.90 -17.16 -7.13
CA PHE A 68 32.23 -15.88 -6.87
C PHE A 68 30.86 -15.81 -7.54
N TYR A 69 30.78 -16.21 -8.81
CA TYR A 69 29.53 -16.33 -9.54
C TYR A 69 28.99 -17.73 -9.42
N CYS A 70 28.16 -17.95 -8.41
CA CYS A 70 27.44 -19.19 -8.19
C CYS A 70 26.05 -18.87 -7.58
N GLU A 71 25.25 -19.88 -7.41
CA GLU A 71 23.90 -19.77 -6.85
C GLU A 71 23.91 -19.11 -5.46
N ASP A 72 24.90 -19.41 -4.61
CA ASP A 72 25.03 -18.82 -3.28
C ASP A 72 25.13 -17.30 -3.28
N LEU A 73 25.69 -16.69 -4.35
CA LEU A 73 25.72 -15.24 -4.50
C LEU A 73 24.30 -14.68 -4.59
N LEU A 74 23.43 -15.31 -5.38
CA LEU A 74 22.04 -14.89 -5.56
C LEU A 74 21.24 -15.08 -4.27
N TYR A 75 21.43 -16.20 -3.58
CA TYR A 75 20.78 -16.46 -2.28
C TYR A 75 21.22 -15.48 -1.18
N ARG A 76 22.49 -15.10 -1.13
CA ARG A 76 22.97 -14.05 -0.21
C ARG A 76 22.34 -12.69 -0.48
N MET A 77 22.05 -12.36 -1.72
CA MET A 77 21.44 -11.08 -2.11
C MET A 77 19.93 -11.03 -1.88
N PHE A 78 19.22 -12.14 -2.12
CA PHE A 78 17.76 -12.16 -2.25
C PHE A 78 17.05 -13.20 -1.36
N GLY A 79 17.79 -14.03 -0.63
CA GLY A 79 17.22 -15.11 0.17
C GLY A 79 16.46 -16.09 -0.72
N ILE A 80 15.37 -16.65 -0.23
CA ILE A 80 14.51 -17.61 -0.96
C ILE A 80 13.97 -17.05 -2.31
N ASN A 81 13.86 -15.74 -2.43
CA ASN A 81 13.44 -15.14 -3.71
C ASN A 81 14.47 -15.31 -4.84
N ALA A 82 15.67 -15.80 -4.54
CA ALA A 82 16.66 -16.15 -5.57
C ALA A 82 16.17 -17.30 -6.44
N GLU A 83 15.46 -18.30 -5.91
CA GLU A 83 14.89 -19.40 -6.68
C GLU A 83 14.03 -18.90 -7.82
N LEU A 84 13.04 -18.06 -7.49
CA LEU A 84 12.14 -17.50 -8.49
C LEU A 84 12.87 -16.62 -9.51
N LEU A 85 13.91 -15.88 -9.08
CA LEU A 85 14.72 -15.06 -9.97
C LEU A 85 15.53 -15.95 -10.95
N ILE A 86 16.08 -17.07 -10.48
CA ILE A 86 16.80 -18.05 -11.29
C ILE A 86 15.86 -18.72 -12.29
N ASP A 87 14.70 -19.20 -11.85
CA ASP A 87 13.68 -19.79 -12.71
C ASP A 87 13.28 -18.85 -13.83
N HIS A 88 12.95 -17.60 -13.50
CA HIS A 88 12.63 -16.58 -14.49
C HIS A 88 13.81 -16.25 -15.41
N ALA A 89 15.06 -16.29 -14.92
CA ALA A 89 16.24 -16.09 -15.73
C ALA A 89 16.45 -17.23 -16.75
N TRP A 90 16.04 -18.44 -16.40
CA TRP A 90 16.03 -19.58 -17.31
C TRP A 90 14.83 -19.61 -18.26
N GLY A 91 13.82 -18.75 -18.03
CA GLY A 91 12.59 -18.68 -18.80
C GLY A 91 11.51 -19.61 -18.29
N TRP A 92 11.66 -20.12 -17.07
CA TRP A 92 10.68 -20.95 -16.38
C TRP A 92 9.73 -20.10 -15.54
N GLU A 93 8.42 -20.29 -15.73
CA GLU A 93 7.36 -19.66 -14.90
C GLU A 93 6.41 -20.73 -14.40
N PRO A 94 6.56 -21.20 -13.15
CA PRO A 94 5.73 -22.25 -12.59
C PRO A 94 4.30 -21.78 -12.25
N CYS A 95 4.11 -20.46 -12.07
CA CYS A 95 2.83 -19.91 -11.62
C CYS A 95 1.83 -19.80 -12.78
N THR A 96 0.72 -20.51 -12.66
CA THR A 96 -0.37 -20.47 -13.63
C THR A 96 -1.44 -19.44 -13.27
N ILE A 97 -2.31 -19.11 -14.21
CA ILE A 97 -3.49 -18.26 -13.94
C ILE A 97 -4.42 -18.91 -12.89
N ALA A 98 -4.46 -20.24 -12.82
CA ALA A 98 -5.22 -20.95 -11.80
C ALA A 98 -4.64 -20.71 -10.40
N ASP A 99 -3.31 -20.76 -10.26
CA ASP A 99 -2.62 -20.48 -9.00
C ASP A 99 -2.84 -19.04 -8.54
N ILE A 100 -2.77 -18.08 -9.47
CA ILE A 100 -3.06 -16.67 -9.18
C ILE A 100 -4.49 -16.49 -8.66
N LYS A 101 -5.47 -17.16 -9.29
CA LYS A 101 -6.88 -17.10 -8.87
C LYS A 101 -7.11 -17.79 -7.52
N ALA A 102 -6.38 -18.85 -7.23
CA ALA A 102 -6.49 -19.61 -5.99
C ALA A 102 -5.75 -18.93 -4.82
N TYR A 103 -4.79 -18.05 -5.11
CA TYR A 103 -3.98 -17.40 -4.08
C TYR A 103 -4.82 -16.61 -3.07
N ARG A 104 -4.55 -16.84 -1.81
CA ARG A 104 -5.14 -16.08 -0.70
C ARG A 104 -3.98 -15.52 0.13
N PRO A 105 -3.80 -14.19 0.19
CA PRO A 105 -2.76 -13.60 1.00
C PRO A 105 -3.01 -13.86 2.49
N GLU A 106 -1.95 -14.14 3.24
CA GLU A 106 -2.00 -14.31 4.70
C GLU A 106 -2.32 -12.97 5.37
N GLU A 107 -1.63 -11.91 4.95
CA GLU A 107 -1.90 -10.56 5.42
C GLU A 107 -2.71 -9.79 4.38
N LYS A 108 -3.78 -9.16 4.83
CA LYS A 108 -4.66 -8.35 3.99
C LYS A 108 -4.56 -6.89 4.42
N SER A 109 -4.56 -6.01 3.44
CA SER A 109 -4.68 -4.58 3.66
C SER A 109 -5.67 -3.96 2.67
N VAL A 110 -6.35 -2.92 3.10
CA VAL A 110 -7.20 -2.08 2.25
C VAL A 110 -6.63 -0.68 2.29
N GLY A 111 -6.37 -0.07 1.14
CA GLY A 111 -5.75 1.24 1.12
C GLY A 111 -6.17 2.09 -0.05
N ALA A 112 -6.07 3.40 0.13
CA ALA A 112 -6.37 4.41 -0.86
C ALA A 112 -5.23 5.43 -0.94
N GLY A 113 -4.91 5.86 -2.16
CA GLY A 113 -3.92 6.90 -2.41
C GLY A 113 -4.50 8.03 -3.22
N GLN A 114 -4.10 9.27 -2.90
CA GLN A 114 -4.49 10.47 -3.62
C GLN A 114 -3.29 11.32 -3.94
N VAL A 115 -3.24 11.82 -5.19
CA VAL A 115 -2.33 12.87 -5.63
C VAL A 115 -3.13 14.15 -5.76
N LEU A 116 -2.73 15.18 -5.04
CA LEU A 116 -3.40 16.48 -5.04
C LEU A 116 -3.10 17.24 -6.34
N GLN A 117 -4.06 18.03 -6.82
CA GLN A 117 -3.91 18.83 -8.04
C GLN A 117 -2.86 19.95 -7.88
N SER A 118 -2.80 20.53 -6.68
CA SER A 118 -1.82 21.55 -6.27
C SER A 118 -1.20 21.18 -4.93
N ALA A 119 -0.19 21.94 -4.51
CA ALA A 119 0.39 21.80 -3.18
C ALA A 119 -0.61 22.32 -2.12
N TYR A 120 -0.90 21.50 -1.11
CA TYR A 120 -1.82 21.82 -0.03
C TYR A 120 -1.07 22.11 1.27
N ASP A 121 -1.57 23.08 2.04
CA ASP A 121 -1.13 23.35 3.40
C ASP A 121 -1.59 22.23 4.39
N PHE A 122 -1.16 22.36 5.62
CA PHE A 122 -1.47 21.41 6.70
C PHE A 122 -2.97 21.20 6.88
N GLN A 123 -3.76 22.30 6.95
CA GLN A 123 -5.18 22.22 7.26
C GLN A 123 -6.00 21.60 6.12
N LYS A 124 -5.72 21.99 4.88
CA LYS A 124 -6.35 21.40 3.70
C LYS A 124 -5.99 19.91 3.57
N THR A 125 -4.74 19.55 3.81
CA THR A 125 -4.29 18.14 3.82
C THR A 125 -4.98 17.34 4.89
N ARG A 126 -5.11 17.88 6.10
CA ARG A 126 -5.81 17.24 7.22
C ARG A 126 -7.27 16.93 6.89
N ASN A 127 -7.96 17.86 6.25
CA ASN A 127 -9.33 17.66 5.81
C ASN A 127 -9.45 16.53 4.78
N VAL A 128 -8.51 16.46 3.81
CA VAL A 128 -8.47 15.35 2.83
C VAL A 128 -8.19 14.01 3.51
N VAL A 129 -7.27 13.95 4.47
CA VAL A 129 -7.01 12.71 5.24
C VAL A 129 -8.27 12.24 5.96
N ARG A 130 -9.04 13.14 6.56
CA ARG A 130 -10.32 12.81 7.22
C ARG A 130 -11.36 12.25 6.23
N GLU A 131 -11.48 12.87 5.05
CA GLU A 131 -12.36 12.38 3.99
C GLU A 131 -11.96 10.98 3.51
N MET A 132 -10.67 10.79 3.24
CA MET A 132 -10.16 9.50 2.78
C MET A 132 -10.29 8.41 3.85
N ALA A 133 -10.09 8.75 5.12
CA ALA A 133 -10.25 7.83 6.25
C ALA A 133 -11.72 7.38 6.39
N ASP A 134 -12.67 8.31 6.25
CA ASP A 134 -14.10 7.99 6.27
C ASP A 134 -14.50 7.09 5.09
N ALA A 135 -13.98 7.38 3.90
CA ALA A 135 -14.22 6.54 2.73
C ALA A 135 -13.64 5.14 2.90
N LEU A 136 -12.44 5.02 3.49
CA LEU A 136 -11.79 3.75 3.79
C LEU A 136 -12.58 2.93 4.83
N ALA A 137 -13.10 3.58 5.87
CA ALA A 137 -13.97 2.93 6.87
C ALA A 137 -15.26 2.39 6.23
N LEU A 138 -15.90 3.16 5.34
CA LEU A 138 -17.07 2.68 4.59
C LEU A 138 -16.74 1.51 3.66
N GLU A 139 -15.56 1.47 3.05
CA GLU A 139 -15.12 0.34 2.24
C GLU A 139 -14.91 -0.92 3.09
N LEU A 140 -14.37 -0.80 4.31
CA LEU A 140 -14.27 -1.91 5.25
C LEU A 140 -15.66 -2.46 5.61
N VAL A 141 -16.62 -1.57 5.91
CA VAL A 141 -18.01 -1.95 6.19
C VAL A 141 -18.65 -2.69 5.01
N GLU A 142 -18.49 -2.17 3.79
CA GLU A 142 -19.03 -2.78 2.57
C GLU A 142 -18.50 -4.19 2.36
N LYS A 143 -17.20 -4.39 2.65
CA LYS A 143 -16.51 -5.68 2.50
C LYS A 143 -16.64 -6.60 3.73
N ARG A 144 -17.31 -6.16 4.79
CA ARG A 144 -17.41 -6.84 6.10
C ARG A 144 -16.05 -7.18 6.70
N LEU A 145 -15.16 -6.20 6.68
CA LEU A 145 -13.80 -6.29 7.17
C LEU A 145 -13.62 -5.35 8.38
N VAL A 146 -12.70 -5.71 9.26
CA VAL A 146 -12.24 -4.89 10.38
C VAL A 146 -10.72 -4.79 10.37
N THR A 147 -10.18 -3.75 10.99
CA THR A 147 -8.74 -3.52 11.13
C THR A 147 -8.41 -3.10 12.56
N ASP A 148 -7.23 -3.47 13.02
CA ASP A 148 -6.64 -2.99 14.29
C ASP A 148 -5.41 -2.08 14.06
N GLN A 149 -5.07 -1.80 12.79
CA GLN A 149 -3.90 -1.00 12.47
C GLN A 149 -4.14 -0.11 11.25
N VAL A 150 -3.77 1.17 11.38
CA VAL A 150 -3.79 2.12 10.28
C VAL A 150 -2.39 2.66 10.00
N VAL A 151 -2.09 2.86 8.73
CA VAL A 151 -0.79 3.35 8.25
C VAL A 151 -1.02 4.57 7.36
N LEU A 152 -0.31 5.64 7.64
CA LEU A 152 -0.38 6.89 6.87
C LEU A 152 0.99 7.23 6.30
N THR A 153 1.02 7.54 5.00
CA THR A 153 2.18 8.11 4.33
C THR A 153 1.79 9.40 3.64
N VAL A 154 2.48 10.50 3.94
CA VAL A 154 2.23 11.81 3.34
C VAL A 154 3.49 12.29 2.64
N GLY A 155 3.40 12.45 1.32
CA GLY A 155 4.50 12.93 0.49
C GLY A 155 4.40 14.43 0.28
N TYR A 156 5.47 15.13 0.63
CA TYR A 156 5.56 16.57 0.48
C TYR A 156 5.77 17.01 -0.97
N ASP A 157 5.37 18.25 -1.28
CA ASP A 157 5.59 18.84 -2.59
C ASP A 157 7.04 19.30 -2.76
N ARG A 158 7.53 19.25 -4.00
CA ARG A 158 8.85 19.76 -4.39
C ARG A 158 9.00 21.27 -4.15
N GLU A 159 7.89 22.01 -4.15
CA GLU A 159 7.87 23.46 -3.90
C GLU A 159 8.55 23.81 -2.58
N ASN A 160 8.47 22.94 -1.58
CA ASN A 160 9.22 23.12 -0.33
C ASN A 160 10.74 23.23 -0.50
N LEU A 161 11.30 22.73 -1.61
CA LEU A 161 12.73 22.81 -1.92
C LEU A 161 13.07 23.70 -3.11
N THR A 162 12.09 24.08 -3.95
CA THR A 162 12.30 24.97 -5.09
C THR A 162 12.01 26.44 -4.75
N ASP A 163 11.14 26.70 -3.79
CA ASP A 163 10.97 28.05 -3.24
C ASP A 163 12.15 28.42 -2.34
N PRO A 164 12.86 29.54 -2.59
CA PRO A 164 14.07 29.91 -1.83
C PRO A 164 13.82 30.11 -0.34
N GLY A 165 12.66 30.68 0.03
CA GLY A 165 12.30 30.93 1.43
C GLY A 165 12.06 29.64 2.20
N ARG A 166 11.22 28.73 1.63
CA ARG A 166 10.93 27.41 2.21
C ARG A 166 12.18 26.53 2.25
N ARG A 167 12.97 26.52 1.18
CA ARG A 167 14.23 25.76 1.13
C ARG A 167 15.22 26.20 2.20
N LYS A 168 15.33 27.52 2.46
CA LYS A 168 16.20 28.07 3.51
C LYS A 168 15.73 27.69 4.92
N ALA A 169 14.43 27.56 5.14
CA ALA A 169 13.83 27.18 6.41
C ALA A 169 13.91 25.66 6.67
N TYR A 170 13.85 24.83 5.62
CA TYR A 170 13.83 23.37 5.76
C TYR A 170 15.16 22.79 6.25
N ARG A 171 15.11 21.96 7.31
CA ARG A 171 16.26 21.28 7.93
C ARG A 171 16.16 19.76 7.92
N GLY A 172 15.04 19.22 7.42
CA GLY A 172 14.80 17.78 7.40
C GLY A 172 15.58 17.04 6.31
N GLU A 173 15.39 15.74 6.25
CA GLU A 173 16.01 14.85 5.26
C GLU A 173 15.42 15.07 3.87
N ILE A 174 16.31 15.12 2.86
CA ILE A 174 15.95 15.24 1.46
C ILE A 174 16.10 13.88 0.78
N THR A 175 15.10 13.48 0.03
CA THR A 175 15.08 12.24 -0.76
C THR A 175 14.87 12.54 -2.24
N MET A 176 15.07 11.52 -3.09
CA MET A 176 14.81 11.61 -4.51
C MET A 176 13.50 10.88 -4.84
N ASP A 177 12.64 11.53 -5.61
CA ASP A 177 11.46 10.86 -6.14
C ASP A 177 11.81 9.91 -7.30
N ARG A 178 10.81 9.20 -7.83
CA ARG A 178 11.00 8.28 -8.96
C ARG A 178 11.50 8.94 -10.25
N TYR A 179 11.42 10.25 -10.34
CA TYR A 179 11.87 11.05 -11.49
C TYR A 179 13.24 11.70 -11.25
N GLY A 180 13.92 11.37 -10.15
CA GLY A 180 15.22 11.93 -9.79
C GLY A 180 15.15 13.36 -9.25
N ARG A 181 13.97 13.84 -8.81
CA ARG A 181 13.81 15.19 -8.27
C ARG A 181 13.93 15.17 -6.76
N GLN A 182 14.60 16.16 -6.20
CA GLN A 182 14.70 16.34 -4.75
C GLN A 182 13.34 16.72 -4.16
N ILE A 183 12.96 16.02 -3.10
CA ILE A 183 11.76 16.29 -2.30
C ILE A 183 12.09 16.09 -0.82
N PRO A 184 11.37 16.75 0.11
CA PRO A 184 11.45 16.39 1.52
C PRO A 184 11.08 14.92 1.73
N LYS A 185 11.73 14.25 2.68
CA LYS A 185 11.36 12.88 3.06
C LYS A 185 9.91 12.83 3.47
N ALA A 186 9.16 11.87 2.93
CA ALA A 186 7.75 11.68 3.25
C ALA A 186 7.56 11.39 4.76
N ALA A 187 6.52 11.98 5.34
CA ALA A 187 6.06 11.60 6.65
C ALA A 187 5.39 10.22 6.57
N HIS A 188 5.73 9.35 7.51
CA HIS A 188 5.20 7.99 7.57
C HIS A 188 5.00 7.58 9.03
N GLY A 189 3.91 6.90 9.30
CA GLY A 189 3.62 6.40 10.63
C GLY A 189 2.54 5.34 10.63
N THR A 190 2.45 4.68 11.77
CA THR A 190 1.48 3.62 12.05
C THR A 190 0.79 3.95 13.38
N GLU A 191 -0.49 3.64 13.47
CA GLU A 191 -1.30 3.72 14.68
C GLU A 191 -2.02 2.40 14.89
N HIS A 192 -2.02 1.91 16.14
CA HIS A 192 -2.74 0.72 16.54
C HIS A 192 -4.05 1.09 17.21
N LEU A 193 -5.12 0.44 16.83
CA LEU A 193 -6.41 0.54 17.45
C LEU A 193 -6.52 -0.48 18.58
N ARG A 194 -7.23 -0.15 19.63
CA ARG A 194 -7.36 -1.04 20.82
C ARG A 194 -8.04 -2.37 20.48
N ARG A 195 -8.95 -2.36 19.50
CA ARG A 195 -9.70 -3.55 19.04
C ARG A 195 -9.90 -3.46 17.54
N PRO A 196 -10.04 -4.59 16.83
CA PRO A 196 -10.42 -4.59 15.43
C PRO A 196 -11.76 -3.86 15.22
N THR A 197 -11.81 -2.93 14.28
CA THR A 197 -12.98 -2.07 14.06
C THR A 197 -13.16 -1.69 12.59
N SER A 198 -14.39 -1.36 12.20
CA SER A 198 -14.74 -0.66 10.96
C SER A 198 -15.49 0.65 11.24
N SER A 199 -15.49 1.12 12.51
CA SER A 199 -16.09 2.39 12.91
C SER A 199 -15.41 3.57 12.20
N SER A 200 -16.20 4.38 11.50
CA SER A 200 -15.72 5.61 10.84
C SER A 200 -15.12 6.58 11.85
N ASP A 201 -15.77 6.72 13.02
CA ASP A 201 -15.33 7.65 14.06
C ASP A 201 -13.92 7.27 14.57
N GLN A 202 -13.72 5.99 14.91
CA GLN A 202 -12.42 5.50 15.41
C GLN A 202 -11.32 5.54 14.34
N ILE A 203 -11.63 5.15 13.11
CA ILE A 203 -10.66 5.15 12.02
C ILE A 203 -10.27 6.59 11.63
N VAL A 204 -11.25 7.50 11.54
CA VAL A 204 -10.98 8.92 11.25
C VAL A 204 -10.17 9.57 12.37
N GLU A 205 -10.49 9.28 13.63
CA GLU A 205 -9.74 9.78 14.79
C GLU A 205 -8.29 9.27 14.76
N ALA A 206 -8.09 7.96 14.53
CA ALA A 206 -6.76 7.36 14.47
C ALA A 206 -5.90 7.98 13.36
N PHE A 207 -6.44 8.11 12.15
CA PHE A 207 -5.70 8.77 11.05
C PHE A 207 -5.44 10.24 11.31
N THR A 208 -6.37 10.95 11.93
CA THR A 208 -6.22 12.38 12.22
C THR A 208 -5.16 12.60 13.30
N SER A 209 -5.18 11.83 14.37
CA SER A 209 -4.18 11.88 15.45
C SER A 209 -2.80 11.49 14.94
N LEU A 210 -2.73 10.44 14.10
CA LEU A 210 -1.50 10.03 13.45
C LEU A 210 -0.93 11.14 12.55
N PHE A 211 -1.80 11.77 11.72
CA PHE A 211 -1.43 12.90 10.86
C PHE A 211 -0.86 14.06 11.67
N ASP A 212 -1.56 14.49 12.73
CA ASP A 212 -1.16 15.60 13.60
C ASP A 212 0.20 15.32 14.27
N ARG A 213 0.53 14.05 14.54
CA ARG A 213 1.78 13.63 15.16
C ARG A 213 2.97 13.57 14.21
N ILE A 214 2.76 13.14 12.95
CA ILE A 214 3.88 12.87 12.03
C ILE A 214 4.16 14.01 11.05
N MET A 215 3.20 14.89 10.82
CA MET A 215 3.31 15.95 9.81
C MET A 215 4.08 17.17 10.32
N ASP A 216 4.94 17.71 9.45
CA ASP A 216 5.50 19.04 9.62
C ASP A 216 4.50 20.10 9.10
N PRO A 217 3.90 20.92 9.97
CA PRO A 217 2.86 21.88 9.58
C PRO A 217 3.37 23.01 8.68
N SER A 218 4.68 23.21 8.57
CA SER A 218 5.29 24.23 7.71
C SER A 218 5.41 23.79 6.25
N LEU A 219 5.23 22.48 5.97
CA LEU A 219 5.48 21.90 4.65
C LEU A 219 4.20 21.72 3.85
N LEU A 220 4.31 21.96 2.55
CA LEU A 220 3.25 21.70 1.59
C LEU A 220 3.23 20.23 1.18
N THR A 221 2.03 19.68 1.06
CA THR A 221 1.76 18.28 0.71
C THR A 221 1.38 18.13 -0.76
N ARG A 222 1.78 17.01 -1.38
CA ARG A 222 1.44 16.69 -2.78
C ARG A 222 0.65 15.39 -2.93
N ARG A 223 0.87 14.42 -2.06
CA ARG A 223 0.24 13.11 -2.14
C ARG A 223 0.09 12.49 -0.76
N MET A 224 -0.86 11.58 -0.63
CA MET A 224 -1.05 10.82 0.58
C MET A 224 -1.49 9.39 0.24
N TYR A 225 -1.20 8.49 1.14
CA TYR A 225 -1.63 7.10 1.08
C TYR A 225 -2.05 6.64 2.47
N LEU A 226 -3.27 6.16 2.56
CA LEU A 226 -3.88 5.62 3.77
C LEU A 226 -4.06 4.12 3.58
N SER A 227 -3.72 3.33 4.59
CA SER A 227 -3.94 1.89 4.57
C SER A 227 -4.46 1.40 5.91
N ALA A 228 -5.50 0.60 5.89
CA ALA A 228 -5.89 -0.30 6.96
C ALA A 228 -5.11 -1.61 6.77
N SER A 229 -4.32 -2.00 7.76
CA SER A 229 -3.52 -3.23 7.77
C SER A 229 -4.10 -4.24 8.75
N HIS A 230 -3.58 -5.48 8.77
CA HIS A 230 -4.11 -6.56 9.62
C HIS A 230 -5.63 -6.77 9.45
N VAL A 231 -6.09 -6.65 8.21
CA VAL A 231 -7.52 -6.72 7.91
C VAL A 231 -8.02 -8.15 8.05
N LYS A 232 -9.07 -8.33 8.87
CA LYS A 232 -9.74 -9.61 9.13
C LYS A 232 -11.21 -9.55 8.75
N ASP A 233 -11.82 -10.71 8.54
CA ASP A 233 -13.27 -10.82 8.43
C ASP A 233 -13.92 -10.46 9.79
N GLU A 234 -14.98 -9.66 9.75
CA GLU A 234 -15.69 -9.19 10.95
C GLU A 234 -16.20 -10.36 11.82
N ARG A 235 -16.60 -11.47 11.21
CA ARG A 235 -17.08 -12.67 11.92
C ARG A 235 -15.94 -13.44 12.59
N GLU A 236 -14.75 -13.43 12.01
CA GLU A 236 -13.57 -14.07 12.58
C GLU A 236 -13.06 -13.27 13.78
N ALA A 237 -12.99 -11.95 13.65
CA ALA A 237 -12.59 -11.05 14.73
C ALA A 237 -13.52 -11.14 15.96
N GLY A 238 -14.83 -11.23 15.76
CA GLY A 238 -15.79 -11.40 16.86
C GLY A 238 -15.65 -12.72 17.63
N LYS A 239 -15.10 -13.76 17.04
CA LYS A 239 -14.80 -15.02 17.75
C LYS A 239 -13.54 -14.89 18.62
N GLU A 240 -12.53 -14.16 18.17
CA GLU A 240 -11.29 -13.93 18.94
C GLU A 240 -11.58 -13.06 20.19
N GLU A 241 -12.46 -12.06 20.11
CA GLU A 241 -12.87 -11.24 21.26
C GLU A 241 -13.58 -12.06 22.35
N ALA A 242 -14.31 -13.11 21.99
CA ALA A 242 -14.99 -13.99 22.95
C ALA A 242 -14.03 -14.80 23.84
N TYR A 243 -12.76 -14.87 23.50
CA TYR A 243 -11.70 -15.55 24.28
C TYR A 243 -10.78 -14.61 25.04
N CYS A 244 -11.11 -13.29 25.12
CA CYS A 244 -10.33 -12.36 25.95
C CYS A 244 -10.46 -12.75 27.42
N GLN A 245 -9.34 -13.04 28.06
CA GLN A 245 -9.28 -13.37 29.49
C GLN A 245 -9.64 -12.13 30.29
N LEU A 246 -10.77 -12.18 30.97
CA LEU A 246 -11.18 -11.13 31.93
C LEU A 246 -10.13 -11.03 33.04
N SER A 247 -9.62 -9.83 33.28
CA SER A 247 -8.76 -9.56 34.43
C SER A 247 -9.57 -9.67 35.72
N LEU A 248 -9.01 -10.36 36.73
CA LEU A 248 -9.65 -10.60 38.00
C LEU A 248 -9.80 -9.32 38.85
N PHE A 249 -9.29 -8.18 38.39
CA PHE A 249 -9.23 -6.89 39.09
C PHE A 249 -10.01 -5.77 38.37
N ASP A 250 -10.82 -6.10 37.37
CA ASP A 250 -11.65 -5.12 36.68
C ASP A 250 -12.88 -4.80 37.55
N ASP A 251 -13.17 -3.53 37.75
CA ASP A 251 -14.21 -2.98 38.60
C ASP A 251 -15.58 -3.11 37.89
N PHE A 252 -16.31 -4.18 38.19
CA PHE A 252 -17.49 -4.69 37.46
C PHE A 252 -18.71 -3.73 37.40
N GLY A 253 -18.73 -2.65 38.13
CA GLY A 253 -19.92 -1.80 38.22
C GLY A 253 -19.98 -0.60 37.28
N LEU A 254 -18.86 0.04 37.04
CA LEU A 254 -18.74 1.20 36.13
C LEU A 254 -18.50 0.82 34.68
N GLU A 255 -17.97 -0.37 34.45
CA GLU A 255 -17.70 -0.89 33.10
C GLU A 255 -18.95 -1.37 32.35
N GLU A 256 -20.00 -1.85 33.07
CA GLU A 256 -21.22 -2.32 32.39
C GLU A 256 -22.05 -1.17 31.77
N GLU A 257 -22.15 -0.01 32.40
CA GLU A 257 -22.87 1.14 31.83
C GLU A 257 -22.12 1.77 30.65
N THR A 258 -20.83 2.00 30.82
CA THR A 258 -19.97 2.50 29.72
C THR A 258 -19.90 1.52 28.54
N SER A 259 -19.90 0.21 28.81
CA SER A 259 -19.93 -0.82 27.76
C SER A 259 -21.26 -0.85 27.00
N ARG A 260 -22.40 -0.61 27.67
CA ARG A 260 -23.71 -0.53 26.99
C ARG A 260 -23.84 0.70 26.12
N GLU A 261 -23.46 1.87 26.61
CA GLU A 261 -23.47 3.11 25.83
C GLU A 261 -22.56 3.04 24.62
N GLU A 262 -21.35 2.48 24.75
CA GLU A 262 -20.45 2.25 23.64
C GLU A 262 -21.04 1.28 22.62
N THR A 263 -21.71 0.22 23.06
CA THR A 263 -22.34 -0.76 22.18
C THR A 263 -23.50 -0.14 21.41
N GLU A 264 -24.37 0.60 22.03
CA GLU A 264 -25.48 1.31 21.39
C GLU A 264 -24.96 2.36 20.39
N LYS A 265 -23.89 3.08 20.72
CA LYS A 265 -23.24 4.05 19.82
C LYS A 265 -22.69 3.35 18.59
N ARG A 266 -22.01 2.21 18.74
CA ARG A 266 -21.49 1.40 17.63
C ARG A 266 -22.58 0.87 16.71
N GLU A 267 -23.68 0.35 17.29
CA GLU A 267 -24.83 -0.12 16.51
C GLU A 267 -25.52 1.00 15.75
N ARG A 268 -25.65 2.18 16.35
CA ARG A 268 -26.20 3.37 15.68
C ARG A 268 -25.31 3.82 14.54
N GLU A 269 -24.00 3.89 14.76
CA GLU A 269 -23.02 4.22 13.72
C GLU A 269 -23.08 3.22 12.58
N ARG A 270 -23.11 1.91 12.88
CA ARG A 270 -23.21 0.85 11.90
C ARG A 270 -24.43 0.97 11.00
N ARG A 271 -25.59 1.19 11.60
CA ARG A 271 -26.85 1.42 10.85
C ARG A 271 -26.75 2.64 9.94
N MET A 272 -26.10 3.70 10.39
CA MET A 272 -25.87 4.89 9.57
C MET A 272 -24.92 4.60 8.39
N GLN A 273 -23.83 3.88 8.60
CA GLN A 273 -22.89 3.48 7.57
C GLN A 273 -23.57 2.61 6.49
N GLU A 274 -24.38 1.63 6.91
CA GLU A 274 -25.14 0.76 6.00
C GLU A 274 -26.20 1.55 5.19
N ALA A 275 -26.87 2.50 5.81
CA ALA A 275 -27.79 3.40 5.10
C ALA A 275 -27.06 4.26 4.06
N MET A 276 -25.89 4.80 4.41
CA MET A 276 -25.06 5.57 3.46
C MET A 276 -24.60 4.72 2.29
N LEU A 277 -24.16 3.48 2.53
CA LEU A 277 -23.78 2.55 1.47
C LEU A 277 -24.95 2.23 0.54
N THR A 278 -26.13 1.98 1.10
CA THR A 278 -27.35 1.73 0.32
C THR A 278 -27.73 2.91 -0.57
N ILE A 279 -27.60 4.14 -0.08
CA ILE A 279 -27.87 5.36 -0.85
C ILE A 279 -26.82 5.49 -1.97
N ARG A 280 -25.53 5.29 -1.67
CA ARG A 280 -24.46 5.37 -2.66
C ARG A 280 -24.58 4.32 -3.75
N GLN A 281 -25.01 3.10 -3.42
CA GLN A 281 -25.25 2.04 -4.41
C GLN A 281 -26.41 2.37 -5.34
N LYS A 282 -27.48 2.98 -4.84
CA LYS A 282 -28.67 3.31 -5.64
C LYS A 282 -28.51 4.57 -6.48
N PHE A 283 -27.84 5.60 -5.95
CA PHE A 283 -27.84 6.95 -6.52
C PHE A 283 -26.44 7.44 -6.90
N GLY A 284 -25.41 6.64 -6.71
CA GLY A 284 -24.01 6.97 -7.00
C GLY A 284 -23.24 7.49 -5.78
N LYS A 285 -21.90 7.49 -5.90
CA LYS A 285 -20.98 7.79 -4.79
C LYS A 285 -21.19 9.17 -4.16
N ASN A 286 -21.63 10.14 -4.96
CA ASN A 286 -21.79 11.53 -4.55
C ASN A 286 -23.22 11.87 -4.07
N ALA A 287 -24.13 10.89 -4.03
CA ALA A 287 -25.52 11.11 -3.62
C ALA A 287 -25.67 11.52 -2.14
N ILE A 288 -24.71 11.14 -1.31
CA ILE A 288 -24.64 11.52 0.09
C ILE A 288 -23.19 11.78 0.47
N VAL A 289 -22.91 12.95 1.01
CA VAL A 289 -21.60 13.39 1.50
C VAL A 289 -21.72 13.92 2.92
N LYS A 290 -20.73 13.69 3.75
CA LYS A 290 -20.68 14.29 5.10
C LYS A 290 -20.34 15.78 5.01
N GLY A 291 -20.86 16.60 5.93
CA GLY A 291 -20.58 18.04 5.95
C GLY A 291 -19.08 18.40 6.01
N MET A 292 -18.26 17.52 6.58
CA MET A 292 -16.80 17.67 6.59
C MET A 292 -16.17 17.71 5.19
N ASN A 293 -16.78 17.06 4.21
CA ASN A 293 -16.29 17.01 2.82
C ASN A 293 -16.62 18.29 2.04
N LEU A 294 -17.41 19.21 2.61
CA LEU A 294 -17.71 20.52 2.04
C LEU A 294 -16.70 21.61 2.45
N GLN A 295 -15.72 21.25 3.29
CA GLN A 295 -14.64 22.17 3.67
C GLN A 295 -13.60 22.31 2.54
N GLU A 296 -12.73 23.35 2.63
CA GLU A 296 -11.62 23.49 1.68
C GLU A 296 -10.65 22.30 1.78
N GLY A 297 -10.31 21.73 0.64
CA GLY A 297 -9.38 20.60 0.50
C GLY A 297 -10.04 19.32 -0.01
N PRO A 298 -11.03 18.74 0.70
CA PRO A 298 -11.77 17.58 0.22
C PRO A 298 -12.43 17.81 -1.14
N ARG A 299 -12.42 16.77 -1.96
CA ARG A 299 -13.25 16.69 -3.17
C ARG A 299 -13.79 15.27 -3.24
N ALA A 300 -15.07 15.18 -3.07
CA ALA A 300 -15.82 13.94 -3.27
C ALA A 300 -15.70 13.42 -4.71
#